data_5a3ee4a5ecc9e08164184d58871a4006
#
_entry.id   5a3ee4a5ecc9e08164184d58871a4006
#
_cell.length_a   1.000
_cell.length_b   1.000
_cell.length_c   1.000
_cell.angle_alpha   90.00
_cell.angle_beta   90.00
_cell.angle_gamma   90.00
#
_symmetry.space_group_name_H-M   'P 1'
#
loop_
_entity.id
_entity.type
_entity.pdbx_description
1 polymer ?
#
loop_
_entity_poly.entity_id
_entity_poly.type
_entity_poly.pdbx_seq_one_letter_code
_entity_poly.pdbx_strand_id
1 'polypeptide(L)'
;MIVVPPEPAAGVQVDPQSLYRLAVADRLAGRPADAIPRLEQVLALRPDHVDARLNLGLALMALGRLDEAERALLEVTRQTPGYTDAWIGLARIEQRRGDLASARRLATEAARLDPGNAEVGSLRAALAPPPPWRVDVSAARSRLSAGLPAWTEARVSVSRRLGGGWSAGAAVEVTERFANTDVYLESRLDRAFGGGAVYLALGGAPDADYRPEIALLTGGRMRLTDRIAATLDASAARYPTGTVTGLHPGVRVSLPGDRVQLSARWINVRDENGVRRSGYSAAARWQATDRIAFRAGYADAPESSEGATVDVKAWNLGADLAATGRVTVRIGLLSEDRGSYDRDELSLGLGWRF
;
A
#
# COMPACT_ATOMS: atom_id res chain seq x y z
N MET A 1 -72.01 14.05 -50.48
CA MET A 1 -70.97 14.74 -49.70
C MET A 1 -70.13 13.67 -49.07
N ILE A 2 -69.03 13.36 -49.73
CA ILE A 2 -68.09 12.29 -49.26
C ILE A 2 -67.14 12.98 -48.31
N VAL A 3 -67.18 12.64 -47.02
CA VAL A 3 -66.19 13.08 -46.00
C VAL A 3 -64.97 12.22 -46.16
N VAL A 4 -63.88 12.76 -46.70
CA VAL A 4 -62.55 12.15 -46.72
C VAL A 4 -61.99 12.25 -45.31
N PRO A 5 -61.55 11.13 -44.65
CA PRO A 5 -60.93 11.21 -43.37
C PRO A 5 -59.53 11.89 -43.51
N PRO A 6 -59.05 12.66 -42.51
CA PRO A 6 -57.79 13.31 -42.59
C PRO A 6 -56.67 12.24 -42.63
N GLU A 7 -55.66 12.43 -43.50
CA GLU A 7 -54.43 11.64 -43.53
C GLU A 7 -53.79 11.67 -42.17
N PRO A 8 -53.25 10.52 -41.67
CA PRO A 8 -52.46 10.51 -40.44
C PRO A 8 -51.23 11.39 -40.62
N ALA A 9 -51.06 12.32 -39.69
CA ALA A 9 -49.88 13.20 -39.66
C ALA A 9 -48.61 12.37 -39.84
N ALA A 10 -47.80 12.72 -40.85
CA ALA A 10 -46.50 12.09 -41.09
C ALA A 10 -45.66 12.18 -39.79
N GLY A 11 -45.48 11.04 -39.14
CA GLY A 11 -44.63 10.95 -37.96
C GLY A 11 -43.26 11.51 -38.33
N VAL A 12 -42.75 12.45 -37.52
CA VAL A 12 -41.38 12.99 -37.65
C VAL A 12 -40.45 11.79 -37.62
N GLN A 13 -39.93 11.37 -38.76
CA GLN A 13 -38.88 10.33 -38.82
C GLN A 13 -37.63 10.89 -38.15
N VAL A 14 -37.39 10.44 -36.94
CA VAL A 14 -36.19 10.84 -36.19
C VAL A 14 -35.00 10.20 -36.88
N ASP A 15 -34.14 11.03 -37.51
CA ASP A 15 -32.92 10.57 -38.16
C ASP A 15 -31.95 10.02 -37.13
N PRO A 16 -31.61 8.71 -37.19
CA PRO A 16 -30.70 8.09 -36.26
C PRO A 16 -29.30 8.76 -36.17
N GLN A 17 -28.86 9.33 -37.32
CA GLN A 17 -27.56 10.02 -37.35
C GLN A 17 -27.59 11.35 -36.61
N SER A 18 -28.69 12.08 -36.66
CA SER A 18 -28.88 13.33 -35.90
C SER A 18 -29.01 13.04 -34.40
N LEU A 19 -29.73 11.99 -34.00
CA LEU A 19 -29.79 11.53 -32.61
C LEU A 19 -28.40 11.14 -32.07
N TYR A 20 -27.66 10.40 -32.87
CA TYR A 20 -26.29 10.00 -32.48
C TYR A 20 -25.38 11.21 -32.24
N ARG A 21 -25.39 12.19 -33.17
CA ARG A 21 -24.57 13.41 -33.00
C ARG A 21 -24.93 14.19 -31.72
N LEU A 22 -26.21 14.33 -31.43
CA LEU A 22 -26.70 14.99 -30.22
C LEU A 22 -26.27 14.23 -28.97
N ALA A 23 -26.39 12.91 -28.96
CA ALA A 23 -25.97 12.08 -27.83
C ALA A 23 -24.46 12.17 -27.54
N VAL A 24 -23.64 12.17 -28.61
CA VAL A 24 -22.21 12.36 -28.48
C VAL A 24 -21.88 13.75 -27.92
N ALA A 25 -22.58 14.80 -28.42
CA ALA A 25 -22.38 16.15 -27.89
C ALA A 25 -22.76 16.26 -26.41
N ASP A 26 -23.88 15.64 -25.98
CA ASP A 26 -24.25 15.60 -24.56
C ASP A 26 -23.23 14.89 -23.69
N ARG A 27 -22.76 13.71 -24.14
CA ARG A 27 -21.73 12.97 -23.41
C ARG A 27 -20.44 13.81 -23.26
N LEU A 28 -19.95 14.42 -24.32
CA LEU A 28 -18.75 15.26 -24.31
C LEU A 28 -18.92 16.54 -23.49
N ALA A 29 -20.15 17.06 -23.40
CA ALA A 29 -20.50 18.21 -22.55
C ALA A 29 -20.68 17.81 -21.06
N GLY A 30 -20.38 16.56 -20.66
CA GLY A 30 -20.49 16.10 -19.28
C GLY A 30 -21.95 15.83 -18.85
N ARG A 31 -22.85 15.59 -19.78
CA ARG A 31 -24.27 15.24 -19.55
C ARG A 31 -24.58 13.80 -19.97
N PRO A 32 -23.91 12.79 -19.36
CA PRO A 32 -24.10 11.38 -19.75
C PRO A 32 -25.56 10.89 -19.55
N ALA A 33 -26.27 11.44 -18.57
CA ALA A 33 -27.70 11.09 -18.35
C ALA A 33 -28.57 11.45 -19.52
N ASP A 34 -28.28 12.56 -20.21
CA ASP A 34 -29.07 13.00 -21.41
C ASP A 34 -28.68 12.23 -22.68
N ALA A 35 -27.42 11.76 -22.72
CA ALA A 35 -26.89 10.98 -23.84
C ALA A 35 -27.50 9.57 -23.92
N ILE A 36 -27.69 8.90 -22.78
CA ILE A 36 -28.12 7.48 -22.71
C ILE A 36 -29.41 7.24 -23.45
N PRO A 37 -30.57 7.95 -23.19
CA PRO A 37 -31.83 7.66 -23.87
C PRO A 37 -31.75 7.89 -25.37
N ARG A 38 -30.92 8.85 -25.84
CA ARG A 38 -30.72 9.06 -27.28
C ARG A 38 -29.93 7.93 -27.92
N LEU A 39 -28.89 7.41 -27.23
CA LEU A 39 -28.10 6.29 -27.73
C LEU A 39 -28.93 5.00 -27.76
N GLU A 40 -29.79 4.79 -26.79
CA GLU A 40 -30.71 3.66 -26.75
C GLU A 40 -31.72 3.74 -27.93
N GLN A 41 -32.23 4.93 -28.27
CA GLN A 41 -33.07 5.15 -29.44
C GLN A 41 -32.33 4.88 -30.76
N VAL A 42 -31.07 5.32 -30.87
CA VAL A 42 -30.21 5.00 -32.02
C VAL A 42 -30.04 3.49 -32.17
N LEU A 43 -29.75 2.77 -31.05
CA LEU A 43 -29.57 1.32 -31.08
C LEU A 43 -30.87 0.54 -31.29
N ALA A 44 -32.02 1.09 -30.91
CA ALA A 44 -33.32 0.50 -31.26
C ALA A 44 -33.60 0.56 -32.77
N LEU A 45 -33.18 1.64 -33.43
CA LEU A 45 -33.30 1.82 -34.87
C LEU A 45 -32.20 1.13 -35.67
N ARG A 46 -31.01 1.07 -35.11
CA ARG A 46 -29.79 0.49 -35.72
C ARG A 46 -29.01 -0.33 -34.69
N PRO A 47 -29.38 -1.59 -34.44
CA PRO A 47 -28.74 -2.45 -33.43
C PRO A 47 -27.25 -2.76 -33.70
N ASP A 48 -26.82 -2.60 -34.95
CA ASP A 48 -25.46 -2.80 -35.45
C ASP A 48 -24.55 -1.56 -35.32
N HIS A 49 -25.09 -0.43 -34.81
CA HIS A 49 -24.33 0.82 -34.73
C HIS A 49 -23.27 0.75 -33.59
N VAL A 50 -22.07 0.29 -33.90
CA VAL A 50 -20.95 0.04 -32.97
C VAL A 50 -20.55 1.29 -32.18
N ASP A 51 -20.45 2.46 -32.87
CA ASP A 51 -20.08 3.72 -32.22
C ASP A 51 -21.14 4.21 -31.22
N ALA A 52 -22.44 4.00 -31.53
CA ALA A 52 -23.49 4.34 -30.57
C ALA A 52 -23.42 3.45 -29.32
N ARG A 53 -23.12 2.17 -29.49
CA ARG A 53 -22.93 1.22 -28.38
C ARG A 53 -21.72 1.54 -27.55
N LEU A 54 -20.59 1.93 -28.18
CA LEU A 54 -19.40 2.42 -27.46
C LEU A 54 -19.74 3.63 -26.59
N ASN A 55 -20.38 4.65 -27.21
CA ASN A 55 -20.77 5.88 -26.52
C ASN A 55 -21.78 5.63 -25.38
N LEU A 56 -22.67 4.66 -25.53
CA LEU A 56 -23.57 4.20 -24.47
C LEU A 56 -22.76 3.61 -23.29
N GLY A 57 -21.83 2.71 -23.57
CA GLY A 57 -20.94 2.13 -22.55
C GLY A 57 -20.16 3.19 -21.79
N LEU A 58 -19.58 4.16 -22.50
CA LEU A 58 -18.85 5.27 -21.89
C LEU A 58 -19.74 6.20 -21.05
N ALA A 59 -20.97 6.48 -21.49
CA ALA A 59 -21.94 7.28 -20.74
C ALA A 59 -22.39 6.57 -19.46
N LEU A 60 -22.71 5.27 -19.55
CA LEU A 60 -23.05 4.43 -18.41
C LEU A 60 -21.90 4.35 -17.39
N MET A 61 -20.68 4.19 -17.87
CA MET A 61 -19.48 4.20 -17.03
C MET A 61 -19.29 5.54 -16.30
N ALA A 62 -19.60 6.66 -16.92
CA ALA A 62 -19.54 7.99 -16.31
C ALA A 62 -20.53 8.15 -15.15
N LEU A 63 -21.70 7.49 -15.23
CA LEU A 63 -22.72 7.45 -14.16
C LEU A 63 -22.46 6.35 -13.11
N GLY A 64 -21.39 5.58 -13.22
CA GLY A 64 -21.09 4.48 -12.29
C GLY A 64 -21.93 3.21 -12.51
N ARG A 65 -22.72 3.13 -13.59
CA ARG A 65 -23.52 1.95 -13.97
C ARG A 65 -22.62 0.91 -14.64
N LEU A 66 -21.64 0.38 -13.85
CA LEU A 66 -20.50 -0.37 -14.39
C LEU A 66 -20.90 -1.68 -15.08
N ASP A 67 -21.91 -2.40 -14.55
CA ASP A 67 -22.34 -3.68 -15.13
C ASP A 67 -23.03 -3.51 -16.49
N GLU A 68 -23.74 -2.42 -16.67
CA GLU A 68 -24.38 -2.10 -17.94
C GLU A 68 -23.38 -1.56 -18.96
N ALA A 69 -22.44 -0.74 -18.48
CA ALA A 69 -21.33 -0.27 -19.30
C ALA A 69 -20.48 -1.44 -19.83
N GLU A 70 -20.18 -2.40 -18.98
CA GLU A 70 -19.43 -3.60 -19.38
C GLU A 70 -20.15 -4.39 -20.47
N ARG A 71 -21.43 -4.67 -20.30
CA ARG A 71 -22.24 -5.38 -21.32
C ARG A 71 -22.20 -4.65 -22.67
N ALA A 72 -22.35 -3.32 -22.65
CA ALA A 72 -22.30 -2.54 -23.89
C ALA A 72 -20.91 -2.62 -24.55
N LEU A 73 -19.84 -2.46 -23.78
CA LEU A 73 -18.46 -2.48 -24.30
C LEU A 73 -18.00 -3.88 -24.74
N LEU A 74 -18.41 -4.94 -24.03
CA LEU A 74 -18.15 -6.32 -24.47
C LEU A 74 -18.81 -6.62 -25.82
N GLU A 75 -20.01 -6.11 -26.05
CA GLU A 75 -20.66 -6.27 -27.34
C GLU A 75 -19.93 -5.50 -28.45
N VAL A 76 -19.35 -4.32 -28.15
CA VAL A 76 -18.46 -3.60 -29.08
C VAL A 76 -17.25 -4.45 -29.45
N THR A 77 -16.55 -5.03 -28.45
CA THR A 77 -15.37 -5.86 -28.71
C THR A 77 -15.71 -7.16 -29.46
N ARG A 78 -16.92 -7.70 -29.26
CA ARG A 78 -17.42 -8.85 -30.01
C ARG A 78 -17.67 -8.55 -31.49
N GLN A 79 -18.30 -7.39 -31.78
CA GLN A 79 -18.60 -6.95 -33.15
C GLN A 79 -17.36 -6.45 -33.86
N THR A 80 -16.52 -5.72 -33.17
CA THR A 80 -15.30 -5.09 -33.72
C THR A 80 -14.12 -5.30 -32.75
N PRO A 81 -13.45 -6.45 -32.80
CA PRO A 81 -12.36 -6.77 -31.86
C PRO A 81 -11.19 -5.78 -31.89
N GLY A 82 -11.00 -5.05 -32.97
CA GLY A 82 -9.96 -4.02 -33.11
C GLY A 82 -10.32 -2.65 -32.52
N TYR A 83 -11.47 -2.50 -31.88
CA TYR A 83 -11.91 -1.21 -31.34
C TYR A 83 -11.21 -0.88 -30.00
N THR A 84 -10.07 -0.23 -30.07
CA THR A 84 -9.18 0.06 -28.91
C THR A 84 -9.91 0.75 -27.76
N ASP A 85 -10.79 1.73 -28.03
CA ASP A 85 -11.49 2.49 -26.99
C ASP A 85 -12.43 1.61 -26.15
N ALA A 86 -13.00 0.55 -26.73
CA ALA A 86 -13.81 -0.40 -25.97
C ALA A 86 -12.96 -1.20 -24.95
N TRP A 87 -11.77 -1.61 -25.34
CA TRP A 87 -10.81 -2.27 -24.44
C TRP A 87 -10.31 -1.35 -23.34
N ILE A 88 -10.06 -0.06 -23.66
CA ILE A 88 -9.74 0.97 -22.66
C ILE A 88 -10.91 1.13 -21.67
N GLY A 89 -12.14 1.22 -22.16
CA GLY A 89 -13.34 1.33 -21.33
C GLY A 89 -13.49 0.15 -20.37
N LEU A 90 -13.35 -1.08 -20.87
CA LEU A 90 -13.37 -2.30 -20.06
C LEU A 90 -12.26 -2.30 -19.01
N ALA A 91 -11.04 -1.93 -19.37
CA ALA A 91 -9.92 -1.84 -18.42
C ALA A 91 -10.19 -0.82 -17.29
N ARG A 92 -10.83 0.31 -17.60
CA ARG A 92 -11.24 1.32 -16.60
C ARG A 92 -12.37 0.84 -15.70
N ILE A 93 -13.29 0.03 -16.21
CA ILE A 93 -14.34 -0.61 -15.39
C ILE A 93 -13.69 -1.52 -14.35
N GLU A 94 -12.79 -2.41 -14.77
CA GLU A 94 -12.09 -3.31 -13.85
C GLU A 94 -11.20 -2.56 -12.86
N GLN A 95 -10.55 -1.47 -13.28
CA GLN A 95 -9.81 -0.59 -12.39
C GLN A 95 -10.72 0.00 -11.29
N ARG A 96 -11.93 0.46 -11.61
CA ARG A 96 -12.91 1.00 -10.65
C ARG A 96 -13.45 -0.07 -9.71
N ARG A 97 -13.58 -1.31 -10.17
CA ARG A 97 -13.94 -2.47 -9.34
C ARG A 97 -12.80 -2.93 -8.42
N GLY A 98 -11.56 -2.45 -8.65
CA GLY A 98 -10.38 -2.85 -7.91
C GLY A 98 -9.73 -4.13 -8.43
N ASP A 99 -10.24 -4.77 -9.47
CA ASP A 99 -9.57 -5.89 -10.13
C ASP A 99 -8.45 -5.39 -11.08
N LEU A 100 -7.33 -5.02 -10.45
CA LEU A 100 -6.16 -4.54 -11.18
C LEU A 100 -5.52 -5.60 -12.08
N ALA A 101 -5.76 -6.89 -11.84
CA ALA A 101 -5.23 -7.96 -12.67
C ALA A 101 -5.97 -8.01 -14.01
N SER A 102 -7.30 -8.00 -13.99
CA SER A 102 -8.14 -7.90 -15.18
C SER A 102 -7.94 -6.59 -15.93
N ALA A 103 -7.87 -5.45 -15.20
CA ALA A 103 -7.59 -4.15 -15.80
C ALA A 103 -6.27 -4.14 -16.59
N ARG A 104 -5.19 -4.74 -16.06
CA ARG A 104 -3.89 -4.85 -16.77
C ARG A 104 -3.98 -5.72 -18.01
N ARG A 105 -4.69 -6.83 -17.96
CA ARG A 105 -4.88 -7.70 -19.14
C ARG A 105 -5.59 -6.96 -20.26
N LEU A 106 -6.70 -6.28 -19.93
CA LEU A 106 -7.48 -5.50 -20.90
C LEU A 106 -6.68 -4.31 -21.47
N ALA A 107 -5.93 -3.59 -20.62
CA ALA A 107 -5.05 -2.51 -21.07
C ALA A 107 -3.87 -3.02 -21.96
N THR A 108 -3.41 -4.25 -21.73
CA THR A 108 -2.40 -4.89 -22.59
C THR A 108 -2.99 -5.24 -23.96
N GLU A 109 -4.24 -5.70 -24.01
CA GLU A 109 -4.94 -5.95 -25.26
C GLU A 109 -5.17 -4.66 -26.06
N ALA A 110 -5.60 -3.56 -25.39
CA ALA A 110 -5.68 -2.24 -26.01
C ALA A 110 -4.32 -1.79 -26.60
N ALA A 111 -3.21 -2.03 -25.89
CA ALA A 111 -1.86 -1.69 -26.37
C ALA A 111 -1.38 -2.56 -27.54
N ARG A 112 -1.85 -3.79 -27.63
CA ARG A 112 -1.56 -4.67 -28.78
C ARG A 112 -2.25 -4.17 -30.03
N LEU A 113 -3.44 -3.61 -29.90
CA LEU A 113 -4.25 -3.08 -31.00
C LEU A 113 -3.74 -1.72 -31.48
N ASP A 114 -3.38 -0.84 -30.55
CA ASP A 114 -2.85 0.50 -30.84
C ASP A 114 -1.68 0.86 -29.91
N PRO A 115 -0.46 0.45 -30.28
CA PRO A 115 0.75 0.67 -29.47
C PRO A 115 1.12 2.15 -29.29
N GLY A 116 0.69 3.01 -30.23
CA GLY A 116 0.99 4.45 -30.22
C GLY A 116 -0.01 5.31 -29.42
N ASN A 117 -1.07 4.71 -28.92
CA ASN A 117 -2.14 5.43 -28.23
C ASN A 117 -1.68 5.98 -26.87
N ALA A 118 -1.67 7.30 -26.74
CA ALA A 118 -1.23 7.97 -25.52
C ALA A 118 -2.12 7.65 -24.30
N GLU A 119 -3.42 7.43 -24.51
CA GLU A 119 -4.35 7.05 -23.46
C GLU A 119 -4.08 5.63 -22.94
N VAL A 120 -3.81 4.69 -23.83
CA VAL A 120 -3.38 3.33 -23.48
C VAL A 120 -2.05 3.37 -22.72
N GLY A 121 -1.09 4.17 -23.18
CA GLY A 121 0.18 4.38 -22.50
C GLY A 121 0.00 4.87 -21.06
N SER A 122 -0.83 5.89 -20.88
CA SER A 122 -1.18 6.47 -19.57
C SER A 122 -1.90 5.47 -18.67
N LEU A 123 -2.87 4.73 -19.20
CA LEU A 123 -3.60 3.71 -18.46
C LEU A 123 -2.68 2.57 -18.00
N ARG A 124 -1.80 2.07 -18.86
CA ARG A 124 -0.82 1.05 -18.49
C ARG A 124 0.16 1.54 -17.42
N ALA A 125 0.62 2.77 -17.51
CA ALA A 125 1.48 3.37 -16.48
C ALA A 125 0.76 3.48 -15.13
N ALA A 126 -0.51 3.90 -15.13
CA ALA A 126 -1.34 3.97 -13.92
C ALA A 126 -1.64 2.58 -13.30
N LEU A 127 -1.76 1.56 -14.14
CA LEU A 127 -2.02 0.18 -13.72
C LEU A 127 -0.73 -0.61 -13.42
N ALA A 128 0.45 -0.05 -13.71
CA ALA A 128 1.71 -0.75 -13.51
C ALA A 128 1.86 -1.21 -12.04
N PRO A 129 2.26 -2.45 -11.79
CA PRO A 129 2.56 -2.87 -10.44
C PRO A 129 3.72 -2.01 -9.91
N PRO A 130 3.69 -1.64 -8.62
CA PRO A 130 4.82 -0.93 -8.05
C PRO A 130 6.09 -1.79 -8.19
N PRO A 131 7.29 -1.17 -8.32
CA PRO A 131 8.55 -1.89 -8.49
C PRO A 131 8.72 -2.99 -7.44
N PRO A 132 9.17 -4.21 -7.83
CA PRO A 132 9.23 -5.34 -6.90
C PRO A 132 10.35 -5.23 -5.87
N TRP A 133 11.45 -4.59 -6.22
CA TRP A 133 12.63 -4.46 -5.37
C TRP A 133 12.59 -3.18 -4.54
N ARG A 134 13.12 -3.28 -3.32
CA ARG A 134 13.36 -2.15 -2.43
C ARG A 134 14.70 -2.33 -1.73
N VAL A 135 15.49 -1.27 -1.71
CA VAL A 135 16.69 -1.12 -0.88
C VAL A 135 16.43 0.00 0.12
N ASP A 136 16.78 -0.24 1.37
CA ASP A 136 16.80 0.78 2.41
C ASP A 136 18.21 0.85 3.02
N VAL A 137 18.70 2.07 3.18
CA VAL A 137 19.97 2.36 3.90
C VAL A 137 19.61 3.32 5.01
N SER A 138 20.16 3.10 6.20
CA SER A 138 20.01 4.01 7.32
C SER A 138 21.28 4.06 8.16
N ALA A 139 21.47 5.20 8.82
CA ALA A 139 22.50 5.39 9.80
C ALA A 139 21.92 6.16 11.00
N ALA A 140 22.42 5.86 12.19
CA ALA A 140 22.07 6.54 13.41
C ALA A 140 23.30 6.80 14.26
N ARG A 141 23.24 7.88 15.04
CA ARG A 141 24.24 8.21 16.03
C ARG A 141 23.57 8.63 17.31
N SER A 142 23.97 8.00 18.40
CA SER A 142 23.47 8.30 19.74
C SER A 142 24.53 8.98 20.59
N ARG A 143 24.12 9.96 21.39
CA ARG A 143 24.89 10.50 22.50
C ARG A 143 24.38 9.84 23.77
N LEU A 144 25.30 9.48 24.64
CA LEU A 144 25.03 8.91 25.96
C LEU A 144 25.38 9.94 27.03
N SER A 145 24.60 9.99 28.12
CA SER A 145 24.95 10.75 29.32
C SER A 145 26.11 10.05 30.08
N ALA A 146 26.47 10.56 31.23
CA ALA A 146 27.51 10.02 32.11
C ALA A 146 28.94 9.87 31.46
N GLY A 147 29.23 10.62 30.36
CA GLY A 147 30.51 10.58 29.67
C GLY A 147 30.80 9.29 28.90
N LEU A 148 29.78 8.48 28.65
CA LEU A 148 29.90 7.24 27.88
C LEU A 148 30.19 7.49 26.41
N PRO A 149 30.93 6.60 25.70
CA PRO A 149 31.14 6.71 24.25
C PRO A 149 29.84 6.70 23.47
N ALA A 150 29.79 7.50 22.39
CA ALA A 150 28.65 7.53 21.48
C ALA A 150 28.47 6.17 20.82
N TRP A 151 27.19 5.79 20.55
CA TRP A 151 26.88 4.64 19.71
C TRP A 151 26.70 5.05 18.26
N THR A 152 27.07 4.16 17.35
CA THR A 152 26.79 4.30 15.92
C THR A 152 26.10 3.05 15.38
N GLU A 153 25.17 3.26 14.47
CA GLU A 153 24.42 2.19 13.83
C GLU A 153 24.32 2.47 12.34
N ALA A 154 24.56 1.46 11.50
CA ALA A 154 24.35 1.51 10.07
C ALA A 154 23.63 0.24 9.61
N ARG A 155 22.57 0.37 8.81
CA ARG A 155 21.81 -0.76 8.29
C ARG A 155 21.56 -0.63 6.81
N VAL A 156 21.77 -1.73 6.09
CA VAL A 156 21.36 -1.90 4.70
C VAL A 156 20.40 -3.08 4.61
N SER A 157 19.29 -2.90 3.94
CA SER A 157 18.35 -4.00 3.67
C SER A 157 17.89 -4.01 2.22
N VAL A 158 17.66 -5.21 1.71
CA VAL A 158 17.05 -5.44 0.41
C VAL A 158 15.82 -6.31 0.58
N SER A 159 14.76 -5.99 -0.12
CA SER A 159 13.53 -6.79 -0.14
C SER A 159 12.94 -6.87 -1.53
N ARG A 160 12.19 -7.95 -1.79
CA ARG A 160 11.51 -8.20 -3.05
C ARG A 160 10.10 -8.69 -2.82
N ARG A 161 9.13 -8.14 -3.55
CA ARG A 161 7.79 -8.74 -3.68
C ARG A 161 7.81 -9.89 -4.66
N LEU A 162 7.34 -11.07 -4.21
CA LEU A 162 7.38 -12.33 -4.95
C LEU A 162 6.07 -12.65 -5.67
N GLY A 163 5.00 -11.87 -5.42
CA GLY A 163 3.64 -12.16 -5.88
C GLY A 163 2.84 -12.98 -4.87
N GLY A 164 1.51 -13.10 -5.09
CA GLY A 164 0.60 -13.83 -4.19
C GLY A 164 0.58 -13.31 -2.74
N GLY A 165 0.96 -12.04 -2.54
CA GLY A 165 1.06 -11.44 -1.20
C GLY A 165 2.38 -11.74 -0.46
N TRP A 166 3.30 -12.50 -1.06
CA TRP A 166 4.59 -12.80 -0.47
C TRP A 166 5.63 -11.70 -0.74
N SER A 167 6.50 -11.46 0.26
CA SER A 167 7.74 -10.71 0.09
C SER A 167 8.84 -11.32 0.95
N ALA A 168 10.07 -11.27 0.46
CA ALA A 168 11.26 -11.72 1.16
C ALA A 168 12.30 -10.61 1.20
N GLY A 169 13.12 -10.59 2.25
CA GLY A 169 14.19 -9.61 2.41
C GLY A 169 15.32 -10.12 3.25
N ALA A 170 16.44 -9.41 3.14
CA ALA A 170 17.62 -9.60 3.99
C ALA A 170 18.16 -8.24 4.41
N ALA A 171 18.85 -8.20 5.54
CA ALA A 171 19.49 -7.01 6.06
C ALA A 171 20.83 -7.34 6.73
N VAL A 172 21.71 -6.37 6.68
CA VAL A 172 22.94 -6.32 7.47
C VAL A 172 22.90 -5.04 8.29
N GLU A 173 23.20 -5.16 9.57
CA GLU A 173 23.30 -4.04 10.51
C GLU A 173 24.64 -4.11 11.22
N VAL A 174 25.36 -3.01 11.20
CA VAL A 174 26.62 -2.83 11.92
C VAL A 174 26.34 -1.85 13.05
N THR A 175 26.63 -2.26 14.26
CA THR A 175 26.45 -1.42 15.45
C THR A 175 27.76 -1.36 16.25
N GLU A 176 28.10 -0.17 16.70
CA GLU A 176 29.22 0.07 17.58
C GLU A 176 28.74 0.61 18.92
N ARG A 177 28.99 -0.09 20.01
CA ARG A 177 28.57 0.24 21.37
C ARG A 177 29.71 -0.10 22.37
N PHE A 178 30.04 0.84 23.22
CA PHE A 178 31.08 0.64 24.25
C PHE A 178 32.43 0.08 23.72
N ALA A 179 32.84 0.56 22.53
CA ALA A 179 34.01 0.12 21.79
C ALA A 179 33.95 -1.31 21.19
N ASN A 180 32.82 -2.00 21.27
CA ASN A 180 32.58 -3.28 20.60
C ASN A 180 31.75 -3.07 19.36
N THR A 181 31.98 -3.90 18.34
CA THR A 181 31.27 -3.83 17.05
C THR A 181 30.61 -5.17 16.74
N ASP A 182 29.29 -5.18 16.69
CA ASP A 182 28.52 -6.34 16.26
C ASP A 182 27.99 -6.15 14.82
N VAL A 183 28.10 -7.22 14.05
CA VAL A 183 27.47 -7.32 12.70
C VAL A 183 26.28 -8.29 12.80
N TYR A 184 25.09 -7.75 12.68
CA TYR A 184 23.85 -8.53 12.75
C TYR A 184 23.29 -8.77 11.35
N LEU A 185 23.02 -10.02 11.03
CA LEU A 185 22.40 -10.46 9.78
C LEU A 185 20.95 -10.83 10.05
N GLU A 186 20.05 -10.50 9.13
CA GLU A 186 18.63 -10.84 9.22
C GLU A 186 18.10 -11.29 7.86
N SER A 187 17.27 -12.32 7.87
CA SER A 187 16.39 -12.71 6.75
C SER A 187 14.94 -12.64 7.19
N ARG A 188 14.05 -12.24 6.28
CA ARG A 188 12.65 -12.04 6.59
C ARG A 188 11.75 -12.50 5.45
N LEU A 189 10.67 -13.16 5.79
CA LEU A 189 9.59 -13.57 4.89
C LEU A 189 8.27 -13.00 5.42
N ASP A 190 7.54 -12.31 4.57
CA ASP A 190 6.22 -11.75 4.89
C ASP A 190 5.16 -12.34 3.95
N ARG A 191 3.94 -12.48 4.45
CA ARG A 191 2.76 -12.81 3.65
C ARG A 191 1.60 -11.90 4.01
N ALA A 192 1.12 -11.14 3.04
CA ALA A 192 -0.13 -10.37 3.13
C ALA A 192 -1.28 -11.16 2.52
N PHE A 193 -2.47 -11.05 3.12
CA PHE A 193 -3.73 -11.64 2.64
C PHE A 193 -4.88 -10.66 2.92
N GLY A 194 -6.08 -10.92 2.40
CA GLY A 194 -7.20 -9.96 2.44
C GLY A 194 -7.58 -9.46 3.84
N GLY A 195 -7.40 -10.27 4.88
CA GLY A 195 -7.72 -9.91 6.28
C GLY A 195 -6.51 -9.49 7.12
N GLY A 196 -5.26 -9.58 6.62
CA GLY A 196 -4.11 -9.31 7.46
C GLY A 196 -2.74 -9.56 6.82
N ALA A 197 -1.75 -9.75 7.67
CA ALA A 197 -0.40 -10.12 7.27
C ALA A 197 0.30 -10.88 8.41
N VAL A 198 1.21 -11.76 8.06
CA VAL A 198 2.11 -12.46 8.99
C VAL A 198 3.54 -12.34 8.51
N TYR A 199 4.49 -12.51 9.41
CA TYR A 199 5.90 -12.55 9.08
C TYR A 199 6.67 -13.57 9.92
N LEU A 200 7.82 -13.96 9.38
CA LEU A 200 8.86 -14.72 10.05
C LEU A 200 10.19 -14.09 9.72
N ALA A 201 11.02 -13.86 10.73
CA ALA A 201 12.40 -13.39 10.55
C ALA A 201 13.36 -14.24 11.38
N LEU A 202 14.51 -14.50 10.80
CA LEU A 202 15.64 -15.17 11.44
C LEU A 202 16.84 -14.25 11.34
N GLY A 203 17.53 -14.02 12.44
CA GLY A 203 18.74 -13.20 12.47
C GLY A 203 19.72 -13.65 13.49
N GLY A 204 20.90 -13.03 13.51
CA GLY A 204 21.95 -13.29 14.46
C GLY A 204 23.26 -12.55 14.14
N ALA A 205 24.10 -12.40 15.14
CA ALA A 205 25.46 -11.90 15.04
C ALA A 205 26.43 -13.06 15.31
N PRO A 206 27.28 -13.47 14.33
CA PRO A 206 28.17 -14.64 14.49
C PRO A 206 29.17 -14.48 15.66
N ASP A 207 29.70 -13.26 15.88
CA ASP A 207 30.65 -12.92 16.94
C ASP A 207 29.98 -11.84 17.83
N ALA A 208 28.89 -12.23 18.52
CA ALA A 208 28.06 -11.29 19.27
C ALA A 208 28.71 -10.91 20.61
N ASP A 209 28.90 -9.62 20.82
CA ASP A 209 29.30 -9.06 22.14
C ASP A 209 28.02 -8.72 22.96
N TYR A 210 27.01 -8.07 22.30
CA TYR A 210 25.79 -7.60 22.96
C TYR A 210 24.53 -7.85 22.12
N ARG A 211 24.68 -8.13 20.84
CA ARG A 211 23.55 -8.53 19.99
C ARG A 211 23.21 -10.02 20.22
N PRO A 212 22.03 -10.50 19.82
CA PRO A 212 21.77 -11.93 19.92
C PRO A 212 22.63 -12.73 18.93
N GLU A 213 23.20 -13.84 19.41
CA GLU A 213 23.88 -14.86 18.58
C GLU A 213 22.92 -15.42 17.53
N ILE A 214 21.67 -15.67 17.93
CA ILE A 214 20.56 -16.08 17.05
C ILE A 214 19.24 -15.52 17.59
N ALA A 215 18.36 -15.11 16.70
CA ALA A 215 17.03 -14.62 17.03
C ALA A 215 15.99 -15.12 16.03
N LEU A 216 14.86 -15.55 16.53
CA LEU A 216 13.65 -15.86 15.76
C LEU A 216 12.58 -14.86 16.14
N LEU A 217 12.02 -14.16 15.13
CA LEU A 217 10.92 -13.24 15.31
C LEU A 217 9.76 -13.66 14.40
N THR A 218 8.57 -13.65 14.93
CA THR A 218 7.36 -13.89 14.15
C THR A 218 6.25 -13.00 14.65
N GLY A 219 5.28 -12.77 13.83
CA GLY A 219 4.12 -11.99 14.25
C GLY A 219 3.17 -11.73 13.09
N GLY A 220 2.17 -10.93 13.40
CA GLY A 220 1.18 -10.61 12.41
C GLY A 220 0.15 -9.61 12.89
N ARG A 221 -0.70 -9.28 11.96
CA ARG A 221 -1.89 -8.48 12.20
C ARG A 221 -3.09 -9.13 11.54
N MET A 222 -4.25 -9.03 12.19
CA MET A 222 -5.53 -9.45 11.66
C MET A 222 -6.53 -8.30 11.78
N ARG A 223 -7.21 -7.98 10.70
CA ARG A 223 -8.28 -6.98 10.68
C ARG A 223 -9.49 -7.55 11.41
N LEU A 224 -9.97 -6.82 12.41
CA LEU A 224 -11.20 -7.15 13.16
C LEU A 224 -12.38 -6.37 12.60
N THR A 225 -12.16 -5.11 12.24
CA THR A 225 -13.12 -4.24 11.54
C THR A 225 -12.38 -3.43 10.47
N ASP A 226 -13.07 -2.59 9.72
CA ASP A 226 -12.42 -1.70 8.72
C ASP A 226 -11.40 -0.74 9.35
N ARG A 227 -11.50 -0.48 10.66
CA ARG A 227 -10.66 0.48 11.37
C ARG A 227 -9.77 -0.14 12.44
N ILE A 228 -10.06 -1.33 12.90
CA ILE A 228 -9.37 -1.98 14.02
C ILE A 228 -8.71 -3.25 13.55
N ALA A 229 -7.44 -3.40 13.88
CA ALA A 229 -6.69 -4.64 13.70
C ALA A 229 -6.02 -5.07 15.00
N ALA A 230 -6.11 -6.34 15.34
CA ALA A 230 -5.28 -6.97 16.36
C ALA A 230 -3.88 -7.23 15.80
N THR A 231 -2.87 -7.11 16.66
CA THR A 231 -1.49 -7.48 16.36
C THR A 231 -0.96 -8.43 17.42
N LEU A 232 -0.06 -9.32 17.03
CA LEU A 232 0.67 -10.19 17.93
C LEU A 232 2.07 -10.36 17.38
N ASP A 233 3.09 -10.06 18.20
CA ASP A 233 4.48 -10.35 17.87
C ASP A 233 5.05 -11.29 18.95
N ALA A 234 5.90 -12.23 18.53
CA ALA A 234 6.61 -13.14 19.40
C ALA A 234 8.09 -13.21 18.99
N SER A 235 8.96 -13.37 19.96
CA SER A 235 10.40 -13.44 19.76
C SER A 235 11.05 -14.46 20.67
N ALA A 236 12.14 -15.06 20.18
CA ALA A 236 13.08 -15.84 20.98
C ALA A 236 14.49 -15.47 20.49
N ALA A 237 15.33 -14.98 21.39
CA ALA A 237 16.66 -14.52 21.08
C ALA A 237 17.66 -15.08 22.10
N ARG A 238 18.74 -15.66 21.61
CA ARG A 238 19.84 -16.15 22.43
C ARG A 238 20.96 -15.12 22.40
N TYR A 239 21.29 -14.62 23.56
CA TYR A 239 22.44 -13.74 23.81
C TYR A 239 23.58 -14.50 24.47
N PRO A 240 24.81 -13.97 24.49
CA PRO A 240 25.87 -14.54 25.30
C PRO A 240 25.51 -14.70 26.79
N THR A 241 24.64 -13.83 27.31
CA THR A 241 24.18 -13.79 28.70
C THR A 241 23.02 -14.75 29.00
N GLY A 242 22.27 -15.22 27.98
CA GLY A 242 21.12 -16.11 28.15
C GLY A 242 20.07 -15.97 27.06
N THR A 243 18.91 -16.62 27.25
CA THR A 243 17.84 -16.60 26.27
C THR A 243 16.71 -15.68 26.74
N VAL A 244 16.33 -14.75 25.85
CA VAL A 244 15.21 -13.82 26.05
C VAL A 244 14.06 -14.23 25.16
N THR A 245 12.85 -14.32 25.71
CA THR A 245 11.63 -14.57 24.91
C THR A 245 10.61 -13.45 25.12
N GLY A 246 9.87 -13.13 24.07
CA GLY A 246 8.87 -12.06 24.08
C GLY A 246 7.54 -12.48 23.48
N LEU A 247 6.45 -11.92 24.01
CA LEU A 247 5.10 -12.03 23.45
C LEU A 247 4.36 -10.70 23.62
N HIS A 248 4.03 -10.04 22.52
CA HIS A 248 3.57 -8.65 22.52
C HIS A 248 2.23 -8.52 21.78
N PRO A 249 1.09 -8.78 22.46
CA PRO A 249 -0.22 -8.47 21.89
C PRO A 249 -0.43 -6.96 21.80
N GLY A 250 -1.20 -6.54 20.79
CA GLY A 250 -1.47 -5.13 20.57
C GLY A 250 -2.69 -4.89 19.70
N VAL A 251 -2.97 -3.62 19.51
CA VAL A 251 -4.07 -3.14 18.68
C VAL A 251 -3.60 -1.99 17.82
N ARG A 252 -4.15 -1.91 16.62
CA ARG A 252 -3.99 -0.77 15.70
C ARG A 252 -5.35 -0.24 15.31
N VAL A 253 -5.51 1.08 15.35
CA VAL A 253 -6.75 1.79 15.01
C VAL A 253 -6.44 2.81 13.94
N SER A 254 -7.19 2.78 12.81
CA SER A 254 -7.19 3.84 11.80
C SER A 254 -8.34 4.79 12.06
N LEU A 255 -8.06 6.08 12.17
CA LEU A 255 -9.10 7.10 12.33
C LEU A 255 -9.81 7.38 11.00
N PRO A 256 -11.02 7.96 11.00
CA PRO A 256 -11.73 8.33 9.79
C PRO A 256 -10.85 9.11 8.80
N GLY A 257 -10.89 8.72 7.51
CA GLY A 257 -10.03 9.30 6.47
C GLY A 257 -8.65 8.65 6.35
N ASP A 258 -8.33 7.61 7.13
CA ASP A 258 -7.12 6.78 7.10
C ASP A 258 -5.77 7.54 7.19
N ARG A 259 -5.83 8.84 7.50
CA ARG A 259 -4.63 9.69 7.63
C ARG A 259 -3.93 9.54 8.98
N VAL A 260 -4.63 9.08 10.00
CA VAL A 260 -4.06 8.88 11.33
C VAL A 260 -4.24 7.43 11.74
N GLN A 261 -3.14 6.79 12.13
CA GLN A 261 -3.11 5.46 12.72
C GLN A 261 -2.53 5.54 14.12
N LEU A 262 -3.22 4.94 15.06
CA LEU A 262 -2.79 4.78 16.45
C LEU A 262 -2.50 3.30 16.69
N SER A 263 -1.50 3.00 17.50
CA SER A 263 -1.21 1.64 17.94
C SER A 263 -0.83 1.62 19.41
N ALA A 264 -1.22 0.56 20.09
CA ALA A 264 -0.80 0.26 21.44
C ALA A 264 -0.40 -1.21 21.51
N ARG A 265 0.60 -1.51 22.33
CA ARG A 265 1.15 -2.86 22.50
C ARG A 265 1.49 -3.09 23.96
N TRP A 266 1.13 -4.25 24.47
CA TRP A 266 1.59 -4.74 25.75
C TRP A 266 2.86 -5.56 25.52
N ILE A 267 3.95 -5.16 26.16
CA ILE A 267 5.26 -5.79 26.03
C ILE A 267 5.42 -6.78 27.18
N ASN A 268 5.66 -8.04 26.86
CA ASN A 268 5.94 -9.07 27.84
C ASN A 268 7.22 -9.79 27.44
N VAL A 269 8.17 -9.82 28.35
CA VAL A 269 9.49 -10.41 28.15
C VAL A 269 9.77 -11.39 29.29
N ARG A 270 10.34 -12.52 28.96
CA ARG A 270 11.08 -13.34 29.92
C ARG A 270 12.54 -13.13 29.63
N ASP A 271 13.24 -12.50 30.57
CA ASP A 271 14.61 -12.07 30.41
C ASP A 271 15.62 -13.25 30.47
N GLU A 272 16.90 -12.96 30.29
CA GLU A 272 18.01 -13.91 30.28
C GLU A 272 18.15 -14.70 31.59
N ASN A 273 17.62 -14.17 32.69
CA ASN A 273 17.58 -14.83 34.01
C ASN A 273 16.25 -15.59 34.25
N GLY A 274 15.37 -15.62 33.27
CA GLY A 274 14.06 -16.25 33.35
C GLY A 274 13.01 -15.46 34.11
N VAL A 275 13.30 -14.19 34.47
CA VAL A 275 12.36 -13.30 35.16
C VAL A 275 11.37 -12.72 34.15
N ARG A 276 10.09 -12.64 34.52
CA ARG A 276 9.07 -12.00 33.70
C ARG A 276 9.05 -10.50 33.96
N ARG A 277 9.16 -9.73 32.88
CA ARG A 277 9.05 -8.28 32.87
C ARG A 277 7.95 -7.87 31.89
N SER A 278 7.27 -6.78 32.17
CA SER A 278 6.23 -6.27 31.27
C SER A 278 6.27 -4.75 31.20
N GLY A 279 5.78 -4.22 30.10
CA GLY A 279 5.65 -2.81 29.85
C GLY A 279 4.65 -2.54 28.77
N TYR A 280 4.65 -1.34 28.23
CA TYR A 280 3.75 -0.96 27.15
C TYR A 280 4.42 -0.01 26.17
N SER A 281 3.89 0.04 24.96
CA SER A 281 4.23 1.06 23.99
C SER A 281 2.99 1.58 23.28
N ALA A 282 3.03 2.85 22.90
CA ALA A 282 2.01 3.50 22.08
C ALA A 282 2.68 4.30 20.97
N ALA A 283 2.07 4.32 19.79
CA ALA A 283 2.57 5.09 18.68
C ALA A 283 1.44 5.67 17.82
N ALA A 284 1.74 6.80 17.20
CA ALA A 284 0.88 7.48 16.26
C ALA A 284 1.64 7.69 14.94
N ARG A 285 0.94 7.52 13.81
CA ARG A 285 1.40 7.91 12.47
C ARG A 285 0.36 8.83 11.86
N TRP A 286 0.80 9.99 11.40
CA TRP A 286 -0.05 10.96 10.71
C TRP A 286 0.46 11.19 9.29
N GLN A 287 -0.37 10.86 8.29
CA GLN A 287 -0.14 11.18 6.88
C GLN A 287 -0.62 12.61 6.63
N ALA A 288 0.26 13.59 6.82
CA ALA A 288 -0.08 15.01 6.69
C ALA A 288 -0.43 15.37 5.23
N THR A 289 0.35 14.86 4.28
CA THR A 289 0.12 14.97 2.84
C THR A 289 0.38 13.62 2.16
N ASP A 290 0.15 13.51 0.86
CA ASP A 290 0.48 12.29 0.10
C ASP A 290 1.99 11.98 0.09
N ARG A 291 2.82 12.97 0.42
CA ARG A 291 4.30 12.85 0.42
C ARG A 291 4.91 12.87 1.81
N ILE A 292 4.23 13.40 2.81
CA ILE A 292 4.81 13.62 4.14
C ILE A 292 3.98 12.87 5.19
N ALA A 293 4.67 12.05 5.99
CA ALA A 293 4.09 11.44 7.18
C ALA A 293 4.97 11.71 8.40
N PHE A 294 4.33 11.96 9.53
CA PHE A 294 4.97 12.08 10.82
C PHE A 294 4.70 10.83 11.67
N ARG A 295 5.64 10.52 12.55
CA ARG A 295 5.56 9.43 13.51
C ARG A 295 5.93 9.96 14.89
N ALA A 296 5.20 9.49 15.90
CA ALA A 296 5.54 9.72 17.30
C ALA A 296 5.27 8.43 18.08
N GLY A 297 6.07 8.18 19.10
CA GLY A 297 5.91 7.01 19.94
C GLY A 297 6.45 7.22 21.35
N TYR A 298 5.90 6.43 22.27
CA TYR A 298 6.37 6.31 23.64
C TYR A 298 6.37 4.84 24.04
N ALA A 299 7.35 4.45 24.85
CA ALA A 299 7.44 3.14 25.47
C ALA A 299 7.93 3.27 26.93
N ASP A 300 7.40 2.42 27.78
CA ASP A 300 7.94 2.14 29.12
C ASP A 300 7.95 0.61 29.25
N ALA A 301 9.09 0.01 28.93
CA ALA A 301 9.15 -1.43 28.68
C ALA A 301 10.56 -2.01 28.83
N PRO A 302 10.68 -3.32 29.14
CA PRO A 302 11.96 -4.02 29.11
C PRO A 302 12.55 -4.11 27.70
N GLU A 303 13.84 -3.86 27.59
CA GLU A 303 14.63 -3.94 26.36
C GLU A 303 15.94 -4.72 26.60
N SER A 304 16.34 -5.57 25.63
CA SER A 304 17.49 -6.46 25.72
C SER A 304 18.58 -6.13 24.69
N SER A 305 18.73 -4.88 24.30
CA SER A 305 19.62 -4.46 23.20
C SER A 305 21.10 -4.41 23.55
N GLU A 306 21.45 -4.61 24.81
CA GLU A 306 22.82 -4.56 25.33
C GLU A 306 23.29 -5.92 25.90
N GLY A 307 22.66 -7.02 25.48
CA GLY A 307 22.95 -8.36 26.00
C GLY A 307 22.32 -8.65 27.36
N ALA A 308 21.79 -7.64 28.05
CA ALA A 308 21.04 -7.77 29.31
C ALA A 308 19.70 -7.00 29.15
N THR A 309 18.69 -7.46 29.88
CA THR A 309 17.36 -6.83 29.86
C THR A 309 17.29 -5.72 30.91
N VAL A 310 17.08 -4.50 30.46
CA VAL A 310 16.87 -3.30 31.29
C VAL A 310 15.52 -2.68 31.02
N ASP A 311 14.95 -1.98 31.99
CA ASP A 311 13.72 -1.22 31.80
C ASP A 311 14.07 0.14 31.19
N VAL A 312 13.39 0.49 30.10
CA VAL A 312 13.68 1.68 29.29
C VAL A 312 12.40 2.49 29.12
N LYS A 313 12.51 3.79 29.39
CA LYS A 313 11.49 4.76 28.99
C LYS A 313 11.99 5.50 27.76
N ALA A 314 11.24 5.40 26.68
CA ALA A 314 11.65 5.95 25.40
C ALA A 314 10.53 6.77 24.77
N TRP A 315 10.89 7.85 24.11
CA TRP A 315 10.01 8.52 23.17
C TRP A 315 10.74 8.77 21.86
N ASN A 316 9.99 8.71 20.77
CA ASN A 316 10.55 8.94 19.44
C ASN A 316 9.65 9.86 18.61
N LEU A 317 10.29 10.63 17.73
CA LEU A 317 9.67 11.44 16.70
C LEU A 317 10.31 11.14 15.37
N GLY A 318 9.55 11.19 14.29
CA GLY A 318 10.11 10.97 12.97
C GLY A 318 9.27 11.56 11.85
N ALA A 319 9.92 11.76 10.70
CA ALA A 319 9.27 12.20 9.48
C ALA A 319 9.73 11.33 8.31
N ASP A 320 8.76 10.97 7.43
CA ASP A 320 9.00 10.30 6.17
C ASP A 320 8.62 11.25 5.04
N LEU A 321 9.54 11.51 4.11
CA LEU A 321 9.32 12.30 2.91
C LEU A 321 9.43 11.40 1.67
N ALA A 322 8.34 11.20 0.95
CA ALA A 322 8.36 10.63 -0.40
C ALA A 322 8.87 11.68 -1.39
N ALA A 323 10.19 11.76 -1.56
CA ALA A 323 10.84 12.71 -2.46
C ALA A 323 10.41 12.47 -3.92
N THR A 324 10.23 11.21 -4.29
CA THR A 324 9.66 10.79 -5.58
C THR A 324 8.73 9.58 -5.36
N GLY A 325 8.05 9.09 -6.40
CA GLY A 325 7.31 7.82 -6.34
C GLY A 325 8.16 6.59 -6.00
N ARG A 326 9.49 6.71 -6.05
CA ARG A 326 10.45 5.61 -5.81
C ARG A 326 11.37 5.85 -4.62
N VAL A 327 11.57 7.09 -4.21
CA VAL A 327 12.55 7.48 -3.18
C VAL A 327 11.84 8.02 -1.96
N THR A 328 12.19 7.50 -0.79
CA THR A 328 11.72 7.98 0.52
C THR A 328 12.89 8.35 1.39
N VAL A 329 12.92 9.55 1.93
CA VAL A 329 13.87 10.02 2.94
C VAL A 329 13.20 9.92 4.31
N ARG A 330 13.93 9.49 5.32
CA ARG A 330 13.46 9.38 6.70
C ARG A 330 14.42 10.12 7.62
N ILE A 331 13.85 10.78 8.61
CA ILE A 331 14.59 11.36 9.73
C ILE A 331 13.90 10.90 11.02
N GLY A 332 14.68 10.61 12.05
CA GLY A 332 14.17 10.17 13.35
C GLY A 332 15.00 10.74 14.48
N LEU A 333 14.31 11.02 15.57
CA LEU A 333 14.85 11.39 16.86
C LEU A 333 14.35 10.39 17.89
N LEU A 334 15.20 9.96 18.80
CA LEU A 334 14.88 9.07 19.91
C LEU A 334 15.54 9.62 21.16
N SER A 335 14.84 9.55 22.28
CA SER A 335 15.40 9.81 23.61
C SER A 335 14.97 8.70 24.55
N GLU A 336 15.90 8.14 25.30
CA GLU A 336 15.72 7.03 26.22
C GLU A 336 16.31 7.34 27.60
N ASP A 337 15.55 7.04 28.63
CA ASP A 337 16.02 6.90 30.01
C ASP A 337 16.20 5.38 30.27
N ARG A 338 17.43 4.98 30.53
CA ARG A 338 17.83 3.59 30.77
C ARG A 338 18.23 3.34 32.23
N GLY A 339 17.90 4.30 33.09
CA GLY A 339 18.19 4.25 34.52
C GLY A 339 19.64 4.54 34.90
N SER A 340 20.62 3.94 34.24
CA SER A 340 22.05 4.17 34.46
C SER A 340 22.63 5.30 33.60
N TYR A 341 22.00 5.60 32.48
CA TYR A 341 22.35 6.68 31.56
C TYR A 341 21.16 7.02 30.62
N ASP A 342 21.20 8.20 30.06
CA ASP A 342 20.29 8.64 29.00
C ASP A 342 20.93 8.46 27.64
N ARG A 343 20.09 8.19 26.61
CA ARG A 343 20.49 8.08 25.21
C ARG A 343 19.66 8.98 24.35
N ASP A 344 20.32 9.87 23.60
CA ASP A 344 19.68 10.69 22.56
C ASP A 344 20.23 10.31 21.19
N GLU A 345 19.35 9.99 20.25
CA GLU A 345 19.71 9.53 18.92
C GLU A 345 19.13 10.39 17.81
N LEU A 346 19.94 10.62 16.79
CA LEU A 346 19.54 11.12 15.48
C LEU A 346 19.73 10.01 14.45
N SER A 347 18.70 9.70 13.67
CA SER A 347 18.74 8.74 12.57
C SER A 347 18.32 9.35 11.23
N LEU A 348 19.00 8.89 10.16
CA LEU A 348 18.70 9.24 8.78
C LEU A 348 18.53 7.95 7.96
N GLY A 349 17.61 7.95 7.02
CA GLY A 349 17.37 6.80 6.16
C GLY A 349 16.96 7.19 4.75
N LEU A 350 17.33 6.34 3.79
CA LEU A 350 16.95 6.44 2.39
C LEU A 350 16.37 5.11 1.96
N GLY A 351 15.17 5.12 1.38
CA GLY A 351 14.55 3.96 0.75
C GLY A 351 14.37 4.19 -0.74
N TRP A 352 14.74 3.20 -1.56
CA TRP A 352 14.60 3.24 -3.00
C TRP A 352 13.90 1.98 -3.52
N ARG A 353 12.90 2.18 -4.44
CA ARG A 353 12.15 1.12 -5.12
C ARG A 353 12.49 1.11 -6.62
N PHE A 354 12.74 -0.09 -7.18
CA PHE A 354 13.10 -0.28 -8.59
C PHE A 354 12.64 -1.63 -9.13
#